data_b39150b64eb989b333d3db70d98fac30
#
_entry.id   b39150b64eb989b333d3db70d98fac30
#
_cell.length_a   1.000
_cell.length_b   1.000
_cell.length_c   1.000
_cell.angle_alpha   90.00
_cell.angle_beta   90.00
_cell.angle_gamma   90.00
#
_symmetry.space_group_name_H-M   'P 1'
#
loop_
_entity.id
_entity.type
_entity.pdbx_description
1 polymer ?
#
loop_
_entity_poly.entity_id
_entity_poly.type
_entity_poly.pdbx_seq_one_letter_code
_entity_poly.pdbx_strand_id
1 'polypeptide(L)'
;MRDYTLSMAAVVFFYIVYHLCQHNIPQTTNPAASLIVTYVLCLILSAFLFFLFPATGGLAQAFRDVSWISYVLAFGVVGLEAGFLFVYRTGWKLSTAAIYSNVSVAVLLIPFGIFFFKERLSLINAVGIFFAVVGIVLMNIQMA
;
A
#
# COMPACT_ATOMS: atom_id res chain seq x y z
N MET A 1 4.11 -21.91 8.72
CA MET A 1 4.62 -21.53 7.39
C MET A 1 3.51 -21.35 6.35
N ARG A 2 2.50 -22.24 6.30
CA ARG A 2 1.41 -22.18 5.31
C ARG A 2 0.58 -20.88 5.42
N ASP A 3 0.31 -20.41 6.62
CA ASP A 3 -0.50 -19.19 6.86
C ASP A 3 0.26 -17.92 6.49
N TYR A 4 1.58 -17.89 6.68
CA TYR A 4 2.43 -16.78 6.27
C TYR A 4 2.48 -16.62 4.74
N THR A 5 2.64 -17.71 4.01
CA THR A 5 2.65 -17.67 2.53
C THR A 5 1.29 -17.35 1.95
N LEU A 6 0.21 -17.84 2.56
CA LEU A 6 -1.16 -17.58 2.12
C LEU A 6 -1.54 -16.09 2.31
N SER A 7 -1.20 -15.52 3.47
CA SER A 7 -1.47 -14.09 3.72
C SER A 7 -0.70 -13.19 2.76
N MET A 8 0.58 -13.50 2.48
CA MET A 8 1.36 -12.74 1.51
C MET A 8 0.80 -12.88 0.08
N ALA A 9 0.38 -14.08 -0.32
CA ALA A 9 -0.26 -14.30 -1.62
C ALA A 9 -1.54 -13.49 -1.77
N ALA A 10 -2.37 -13.40 -0.73
CA ALA A 10 -3.56 -12.58 -0.72
C ALA A 10 -3.22 -11.09 -0.88
N VAL A 11 -2.22 -10.59 -0.16
CA VAL A 11 -1.74 -9.20 -0.30
C VAL A 11 -1.31 -8.93 -1.74
N VAL A 12 -0.49 -9.80 -2.34
CA VAL A 12 -0.02 -9.64 -3.72
C VAL A 12 -1.19 -9.64 -4.71
N PHE A 13 -2.17 -10.54 -4.53
CA PHE A 13 -3.34 -10.60 -5.38
C PHE A 13 -4.14 -9.28 -5.35
N PHE A 14 -4.51 -8.80 -4.15
CA PHE A 14 -5.25 -7.56 -4.01
C PHE A 14 -4.45 -6.34 -4.46
N TYR A 15 -3.13 -6.35 -4.30
CA TYR A 15 -2.25 -5.30 -4.79
C TYR A 15 -2.25 -5.21 -6.32
N ILE A 16 -2.26 -6.36 -7.01
CA ILE A 16 -2.41 -6.41 -8.47
C ILE A 16 -3.76 -5.81 -8.89
N VAL A 17 -4.85 -6.25 -8.25
CA VAL A 17 -6.20 -5.71 -8.53
C VAL A 17 -6.23 -4.19 -8.31
N TYR A 18 -5.65 -3.71 -7.21
CA TYR A 18 -5.55 -2.29 -6.89
C TYR A 18 -4.87 -1.50 -8.02
N HIS A 19 -3.68 -1.90 -8.43
CA HIS A 19 -2.94 -1.18 -9.47
C HIS A 19 -3.63 -1.23 -10.84
N LEU A 20 -4.22 -2.36 -11.20
CA LEU A 20 -5.00 -2.51 -12.43
C LEU A 20 -6.21 -1.56 -12.43
N CYS A 21 -6.95 -1.48 -11.33
CA CYS A 21 -8.08 -0.58 -11.21
C CYS A 21 -7.65 0.88 -11.25
N GLN A 22 -6.65 1.27 -10.47
CA GLN A 22 -6.14 2.65 -10.44
C GLN A 22 -5.65 3.14 -11.81
N HIS A 23 -4.93 2.29 -12.53
CA HIS A 23 -4.44 2.62 -13.87
C HIS A 23 -5.57 2.84 -14.89
N ASN A 24 -6.68 2.10 -14.74
CA ASN A 24 -7.81 2.14 -15.66
C ASN A 24 -8.89 3.18 -15.29
N ILE A 25 -8.74 3.94 -14.21
CA ILE A 25 -9.66 5.05 -13.90
C ILE A 25 -9.55 6.11 -15.01
N PRO A 26 -10.67 6.47 -15.68
CA PRO A 26 -10.63 7.44 -16.78
C PRO A 26 -10.06 8.79 -16.32
N GLN A 27 -9.22 9.40 -17.13
CA GLN A 27 -8.62 10.71 -16.83
C GLN A 27 -9.66 11.84 -16.68
N THR A 28 -10.82 11.66 -17.30
CA THR A 28 -11.97 12.59 -17.21
C THR A 28 -12.69 12.52 -15.87
N THR A 29 -12.50 11.45 -15.09
CA THR A 29 -13.15 11.28 -13.78
C THR A 29 -12.56 12.27 -12.78
N ASN A 30 -13.41 12.96 -12.01
CA ASN A 30 -12.94 13.81 -10.94
C ASN A 30 -12.22 12.97 -9.86
N PRO A 31 -10.97 13.30 -9.49
CA PRO A 31 -10.19 12.52 -8.51
C PRO A 31 -10.91 12.36 -7.17
N ALA A 32 -11.46 13.46 -6.65
CA ALA A 32 -12.14 13.43 -5.36
C ALA A 32 -13.43 12.58 -5.40
N ALA A 33 -14.17 12.63 -6.50
CA ALA A 33 -15.37 11.80 -6.67
C ALA A 33 -15.01 10.31 -6.71
N SER A 34 -13.93 9.94 -7.43
CA SER A 34 -13.43 8.56 -7.46
C SER A 34 -13.06 8.08 -6.07
N LEU A 35 -12.29 8.87 -5.32
CA LEU A 35 -11.89 8.52 -3.96
C LEU A 35 -13.09 8.38 -3.01
N ILE A 36 -14.06 9.30 -3.07
CA ILE A 36 -15.26 9.22 -2.24
C ILE A 36 -16.02 7.92 -2.50
N VAL A 37 -16.26 7.56 -3.76
CA VAL A 37 -16.95 6.30 -4.11
C VAL A 37 -16.16 5.09 -3.61
N THR A 38 -14.85 5.08 -3.80
CA THR A 38 -13.98 4.00 -3.32
C THR A 38 -14.09 3.85 -1.80
N TYR A 39 -13.98 4.95 -1.04
CA TYR A 39 -14.04 4.88 0.42
C TYR A 39 -15.41 4.54 0.98
N VAL A 40 -16.49 4.97 0.33
CA VAL A 40 -17.85 4.54 0.71
C VAL A 40 -17.98 3.02 0.56
N LEU A 41 -17.52 2.46 -0.56
CA LEU A 41 -17.51 1.01 -0.75
C LEU A 41 -16.60 0.30 0.23
N CYS A 42 -15.39 0.83 0.49
CA CYS A 42 -14.48 0.29 1.50
C CYS A 42 -15.11 0.29 2.91
N LEU A 43 -15.86 1.34 3.26
CA LEU A 43 -16.58 1.40 4.53
C LEU A 43 -17.64 0.31 4.64
N ILE A 44 -18.43 0.09 3.58
CA ILE A 44 -19.45 -0.96 3.54
C ILE A 44 -18.79 -2.34 3.67
N LEU A 45 -17.73 -2.60 2.90
CA LEU A 45 -16.99 -3.86 2.97
C LEU A 45 -16.35 -4.09 4.35
N SER A 46 -15.80 -3.04 4.96
CA SER A 46 -15.21 -3.11 6.29
C SER A 46 -16.28 -3.39 7.36
N ALA A 47 -17.46 -2.78 7.22
CA ALA A 47 -18.59 -3.07 8.09
C ALA A 47 -19.05 -4.54 7.95
N PHE A 48 -19.02 -5.08 6.74
CA PHE A 48 -19.30 -6.51 6.53
C PHE A 48 -18.23 -7.40 7.20
N LEU A 49 -16.95 -7.03 7.11
CA LEU A 49 -15.88 -7.76 7.81
C LEU A 49 -16.08 -7.79 9.32
N PHE A 50 -16.74 -6.79 9.91
CA PHE A 50 -17.04 -6.75 11.33
C PHE A 50 -17.97 -7.92 11.76
N PHE A 51 -18.84 -8.39 10.88
CA PHE A 51 -19.67 -9.57 11.15
C PHE A 51 -18.87 -10.88 11.11
N LEU A 52 -17.78 -10.92 10.33
CA LEU A 52 -16.88 -12.08 10.26
C LEU A 52 -15.91 -12.13 11.44
N PHE A 53 -15.58 -10.97 12.01
CA PHE A 53 -14.66 -10.82 13.14
C PHE A 53 -15.36 -10.08 14.29
N PRO A 54 -16.31 -10.70 14.98
CA PRO A 54 -17.08 -10.03 16.01
C PRO A 54 -16.20 -9.64 17.22
N ALA A 55 -16.39 -8.43 17.72
CA ALA A 55 -15.69 -7.96 18.91
C ALA A 55 -16.27 -8.62 20.17
N THR A 56 -15.40 -9.06 21.05
CA THR A 56 -15.78 -9.76 22.31
C THR A 56 -16.48 -8.84 23.33
N GLY A 57 -16.35 -7.53 23.22
CA GLY A 57 -16.96 -6.53 24.12
C GLY A 57 -18.11 -5.72 23.50
N GLY A 58 -18.60 -6.10 22.32
CA GLY A 58 -19.62 -5.36 21.59
C GLY A 58 -19.07 -4.16 20.79
N LEU A 59 -19.93 -3.57 19.95
CA LEU A 59 -19.59 -2.48 19.02
C LEU A 59 -18.96 -1.29 19.71
N ALA A 60 -19.56 -0.82 20.80
CA ALA A 60 -19.09 0.38 21.51
C ALA A 60 -17.67 0.20 22.08
N GLN A 61 -17.37 -0.99 22.57
CA GLN A 61 -16.05 -1.31 23.10
C GLN A 61 -15.03 -1.39 21.96
N ALA A 62 -15.36 -2.06 20.86
CA ALA A 62 -14.48 -2.19 19.70
C ALA A 62 -14.04 -0.82 19.15
N PHE A 63 -14.96 0.17 19.09
CA PHE A 63 -14.62 1.51 18.62
C PHE A 63 -13.83 2.34 19.65
N ARG A 64 -14.00 2.08 20.95
CA ARG A 64 -13.17 2.72 21.99
C ARG A 64 -11.74 2.23 21.98
N ASP A 65 -11.52 0.98 21.61
CA ASP A 65 -10.19 0.36 21.57
C ASP A 65 -9.39 0.71 20.30
N VAL A 66 -9.98 1.48 19.37
CA VAL A 66 -9.29 1.95 18.15
C VAL A 66 -8.17 2.90 18.54
N SER A 67 -6.96 2.55 18.12
CA SER A 67 -5.76 3.37 18.35
C SER A 67 -5.80 4.66 17.51
N TRP A 68 -5.24 5.75 18.05
CA TRP A 68 -5.02 7.00 17.31
C TRP A 68 -4.21 6.80 16.02
N ILE A 69 -3.40 5.74 15.95
CA ILE A 69 -2.62 5.37 14.77
C ILE A 69 -3.54 5.11 13.57
N SER A 70 -4.75 4.59 13.79
CA SER A 70 -5.74 4.37 12.71
C SER A 70 -6.18 5.68 12.04
N TYR A 71 -6.22 6.78 12.77
CA TYR A 71 -6.53 8.09 12.20
C TYR A 71 -5.36 8.59 11.32
N VAL A 72 -4.13 8.41 11.76
CA VAL A 72 -2.93 8.74 10.96
C VAL A 72 -2.85 7.86 9.71
N LEU A 73 -3.17 6.57 9.85
CA LEU A 73 -3.23 5.64 8.72
C LEU A 73 -4.24 6.11 7.66
N ALA A 74 -5.39 6.67 8.06
CA ALA A 74 -6.36 7.19 7.12
C ALA A 74 -5.78 8.31 6.22
N PHE A 75 -4.99 9.23 6.79
CA PHE A 75 -4.26 10.23 5.99
C PHE A 75 -3.27 9.58 5.03
N GLY A 76 -2.53 8.56 5.51
CA GLY A 76 -1.59 7.81 4.67
C GLY A 76 -2.28 7.13 3.49
N VAL A 77 -3.44 6.50 3.73
CA VAL A 77 -4.22 5.81 2.69
C VAL A 77 -4.75 6.81 1.67
N VAL A 78 -5.36 7.92 2.10
CA VAL A 78 -5.85 8.95 1.19
C VAL A 78 -4.72 9.54 0.34
N GLY A 79 -3.56 9.82 0.96
CA GLY A 79 -2.39 10.32 0.25
C GLY A 79 -1.84 9.32 -0.78
N LEU A 80 -1.80 8.04 -0.42
CA LEU A 80 -1.35 6.96 -1.31
C LEU A 80 -2.28 6.82 -2.52
N GLU A 81 -3.59 6.76 -2.29
CA GLU A 81 -4.61 6.62 -3.33
C GLU A 81 -4.60 7.81 -4.30
N ALA A 82 -4.62 9.03 -3.77
CA ALA A 82 -4.52 10.23 -4.57
C ALA A 82 -3.19 10.27 -5.35
N GLY A 83 -2.08 9.91 -4.69
CA GLY A 83 -0.76 9.84 -5.30
C GLY A 83 -0.72 8.92 -6.51
N PHE A 84 -1.18 7.67 -6.38
CA PHE A 84 -1.22 6.74 -7.51
C PHE A 84 -2.16 7.16 -8.63
N LEU A 85 -3.30 7.77 -8.29
CA LEU A 85 -4.21 8.32 -9.30
C LEU A 85 -3.50 9.38 -10.17
N PHE A 86 -2.72 10.28 -9.56
CA PHE A 86 -1.94 11.27 -10.29
C PHE A 86 -0.76 10.66 -11.03
N VAL A 87 -0.04 9.70 -10.45
CA VAL A 87 1.07 8.98 -11.10
C VAL A 87 0.60 8.38 -12.42
N TYR A 88 -0.53 7.68 -12.44
CA TYR A 88 -1.06 7.09 -13.67
C TYR A 88 -1.57 8.14 -14.66
N ARG A 89 -2.12 9.26 -14.19
CA ARG A 89 -2.54 10.38 -15.05
C ARG A 89 -1.37 11.09 -15.72
N THR A 90 -0.20 11.10 -15.12
CA THR A 90 1.02 11.65 -15.72
C THR A 90 1.67 10.72 -16.73
N GLY A 91 1.08 9.56 -17.01
CA GLY A 91 1.50 8.63 -18.05
C GLY A 91 2.51 7.56 -17.60
N TRP A 92 2.72 7.38 -16.30
CA TRP A 92 3.55 6.28 -15.82
C TRP A 92 2.96 4.94 -16.23
N LYS A 93 3.83 4.04 -16.72
CA LYS A 93 3.46 2.67 -17.03
C LYS A 93 3.15 1.90 -15.74
N LEU A 94 2.13 1.04 -15.78
CA LEU A 94 1.65 0.27 -14.64
C LEU A 94 2.77 -0.45 -13.88
N SER A 95 3.57 -1.26 -14.59
CA SER A 95 4.65 -2.04 -13.99
C SER A 95 5.78 -1.17 -13.44
N THR A 96 6.14 -0.11 -14.15
CA THR A 96 7.23 0.79 -13.74
C THR A 96 6.86 1.56 -12.48
N ALA A 97 5.64 2.10 -12.41
CA ALA A 97 5.14 2.81 -11.23
C ALA A 97 5.11 1.90 -9.99
N ALA A 98 4.58 0.68 -10.14
CA ALA A 98 4.52 -0.29 -9.04
C ALA A 98 5.90 -0.70 -8.54
N ILE A 99 6.85 -1.03 -9.43
CA ILE A 99 8.20 -1.41 -9.03
C ILE A 99 8.92 -0.23 -8.38
N TYR A 100 8.87 0.94 -9.01
CA TYR A 100 9.56 2.13 -8.51
C TYR A 100 9.09 2.52 -7.10
N SER A 101 7.77 2.59 -6.89
CA SER A 101 7.20 2.94 -5.58
C SER A 101 7.55 1.90 -4.52
N ASN A 102 7.40 0.61 -4.80
CA ASN A 102 7.68 -0.45 -3.83
C ASN A 102 9.15 -0.47 -3.39
N VAL A 103 10.08 -0.41 -4.35
CA VAL A 103 11.50 -0.46 -4.01
C VAL A 103 11.93 0.83 -3.31
N SER A 104 11.42 2.00 -3.74
CA SER A 104 11.70 3.28 -3.07
C SER A 104 11.23 3.26 -1.62
N VAL A 105 9.99 2.80 -1.37
CA VAL A 105 9.46 2.68 -0.01
C VAL A 105 10.27 1.68 0.80
N ALA A 106 10.62 0.52 0.24
CA ALA A 106 11.43 -0.47 0.94
C ALA A 106 12.79 0.10 1.37
N VAL A 107 13.49 0.81 0.48
CA VAL A 107 14.77 1.46 0.80
C VAL A 107 14.62 2.52 1.89
N LEU A 108 13.57 3.34 1.80
CA LEU A 108 13.32 4.40 2.79
C LEU A 108 12.88 3.85 4.15
N LEU A 109 12.23 2.68 4.20
CA LEU A 109 11.84 2.04 5.45
C LEU A 109 13.00 1.36 6.19
N ILE A 110 14.12 1.06 5.53
CA ILE A 110 15.28 0.41 6.17
C ILE A 110 15.80 1.20 7.39
N PRO A 111 16.07 2.52 7.31
CA PRO A 111 16.50 3.28 8.48
C PRO A 111 15.47 3.20 9.62
N PHE A 112 14.19 3.28 9.31
CA PHE A 112 13.13 3.16 10.32
C PHE A 112 13.11 1.77 10.96
N GLY A 113 13.25 0.69 10.18
CA GLY A 113 13.35 -0.68 10.68
C GLY A 113 14.52 -0.84 11.65
N ILE A 114 15.70 -0.33 11.28
CA ILE A 114 16.91 -0.45 12.11
C ILE A 114 16.80 0.41 13.38
N PHE A 115 16.45 1.71 13.26
CA PHE A 115 16.52 2.64 14.39
C PHE A 115 15.32 2.51 15.34
N PHE A 116 14.11 2.32 14.82
CA PHE A 116 12.89 2.29 15.66
C PHE A 116 12.50 0.86 16.06
N PHE A 117 12.62 -0.10 15.14
CA PHE A 117 12.21 -1.49 15.38
C PHE A 117 13.36 -2.42 15.73
N LYS A 118 14.62 -1.91 15.74
CA LYS A 118 15.84 -2.69 16.04
C LYS A 118 15.99 -3.94 15.17
N GLU A 119 15.50 -3.86 13.94
CA GLU A 119 15.62 -4.96 12.98
C GLU A 119 17.09 -5.20 12.62
N ARG A 120 17.47 -6.48 12.52
CA ARG A 120 18.82 -6.88 12.09
C ARG A 120 18.77 -7.21 10.60
N LEU A 121 19.50 -6.43 9.80
CA LEU A 121 19.70 -6.77 8.40
C LEU A 121 20.76 -7.86 8.28
N SER A 122 20.40 -8.99 7.63
CA SER A 122 21.38 -9.97 7.22
C SER A 122 22.19 -9.46 6.03
N LEU A 123 23.40 -9.98 5.85
CA LEU A 123 24.22 -9.68 4.66
C LEU A 123 23.48 -10.00 3.36
N ILE A 124 22.70 -11.05 3.34
CA ILE A 124 21.89 -11.45 2.17
C ILE A 124 20.83 -10.38 1.86
N ASN A 125 20.16 -9.86 2.89
CA ASN A 125 19.19 -8.77 2.72
C ASN A 125 19.85 -7.49 2.20
N ALA A 126 21.03 -7.13 2.73
CA ALA A 126 21.79 -5.97 2.25
C ALA A 126 22.17 -6.08 0.77
N VAL A 127 22.62 -7.26 0.33
CA VAL A 127 22.91 -7.53 -1.08
C VAL A 127 21.65 -7.44 -1.94
N GLY A 128 20.52 -8.00 -1.49
CA GLY A 128 19.22 -7.88 -2.18
C GLY A 128 18.78 -6.43 -2.36
N ILE A 129 18.91 -5.61 -1.32
CA ILE A 129 18.59 -4.18 -1.34
C ILE A 129 19.51 -3.44 -2.34
N PHE A 130 20.80 -3.74 -2.34
CA PHE A 130 21.75 -3.16 -3.30
C PHE A 130 21.29 -3.41 -4.75
N PHE A 131 20.97 -4.65 -5.11
CA PHE A 131 20.47 -4.96 -6.46
C PHE A 131 19.13 -4.29 -6.76
N ALA A 132 18.24 -4.16 -5.79
CA ALA A 132 16.98 -3.45 -5.97
C ALA A 132 17.19 -1.95 -6.27
N VAL A 133 18.12 -1.30 -5.57
CA VAL A 133 18.50 0.10 -5.82
C VAL A 133 19.14 0.26 -7.21
N VAL A 134 20.05 -0.63 -7.58
CA VAL A 134 20.64 -0.65 -8.93
C VAL A 134 19.55 -0.79 -9.99
N GLY A 135 18.57 -1.68 -9.77
CA GLY A 135 17.42 -1.86 -10.67
C GLY A 135 16.63 -0.57 -10.87
N ILE A 136 16.32 0.18 -9.80
CA ILE A 136 15.63 1.50 -9.92
C ILE A 136 16.47 2.49 -10.72
N VAL A 137 17.77 2.59 -10.45
CA VAL A 137 18.64 3.51 -11.17
C VAL A 137 18.64 3.21 -12.68
N LEU A 138 18.75 1.94 -13.04
CA LEU A 138 18.68 1.51 -14.44
C LEU A 138 17.32 1.82 -15.10
N MET A 139 16.23 1.67 -14.36
CA MET A 139 14.89 2.04 -14.86
C MET A 139 14.76 3.55 -15.10
N ASN A 140 15.38 4.38 -14.25
CA ASN A 140 15.34 5.84 -14.43
C ASN A 140 16.10 6.31 -15.68
N ILE A 141 17.19 5.64 -16.07
CA ILE A 141 17.97 6.00 -17.26
C ILE A 141 17.12 5.90 -18.54
N GLN A 142 16.14 5.02 -18.57
CA GLN A 142 15.22 4.87 -19.73
C GLN A 142 14.05 5.87 -19.73
N MET A 143 13.82 6.57 -18.62
CA MET A 143 12.71 7.54 -18.50
C MET A 143 13.17 9.00 -18.73
N ALA A 144 14.47 9.23 -18.74
CA ALA A 144 15.07 10.52 -19.10
C ALA A 144 15.34 10.62 -20.59
#